data_b0c975ebda8309fb69abd5052d2c6202
#
_entry.id   b0c975ebda8309fb69abd5052d2c6202
#
_cell.length_a   1.000
_cell.length_b   1.000
_cell.length_c   1.000
_cell.angle_alpha   90.00
_cell.angle_beta   90.00
_cell.angle_gamma   90.00
#
_symmetry.space_group_name_H-M   'P 1'
#
loop_
_entity.id
_entity.type
_entity.pdbx_description
1 polymer ?
#
loop_
_entity_poly.entity_id
_entity_poly.type
_entity_poly.pdbx_seq_one_letter_code
_entity_poly.pdbx_strand_id
1 'polypeptide(L)'
;MAAKEVRFSADARERMLRGVDILANAVKVTLGPKGRNVVIDKSFGAPRTTKDGVTVAKEVELEDKFENMGAQMVREVASKTNDVAGDGTTTACVLAQAIVREGAKAVAAGMNPMDVKRGVDQAVHAAIEDIKKRSKKVKGSEEISQVGTISANGERDIGAMIANAMQKVGNEGVITVEEAKSLDTELEVVEGMQFDRGYLSPYFITNADKMVAELEEPYILLYEKKLSNLQAMLPILESVVQSGRPLLIVAEDVEGEALATLVVNKLRGGLKVAAVKAPGFGDRRKAMLEDIAVLTGGQLISEELGIKLENVTLDMLGRAKRVRIEKENTTIVDGAGKKPEIQGRIGQIKQQIEDTTSDYDREKLQERLAKLAGGVAVIKVGGATEVEVKEKKDRVDDALNATRAAVEEGIVPGGGVALLRAKKAVEAIKSDNADIQAGINIVSRALESPIRQIVENAGVEGSIVVGKVLEKSGNFGFDAQKEEYVDMVQAGIIDPTKVVRIALQDAASVASLLITTEAMIAEKPKEKAAPAMPPGGGMGGMDF
;
A
#
# COMPACT_ATOMS: atom_id res chain seq x y z
N MET A 1 -31.48 -6.76 -16.87
CA MET A 1 -30.57 -7.19 -15.78
C MET A 1 -30.32 -8.68 -15.92
N ALA A 2 -29.09 -9.16 -15.74
CA ALA A 2 -28.82 -10.61 -15.74
C ALA A 2 -29.53 -11.27 -14.54
N ALA A 3 -30.01 -12.51 -14.73
CA ALA A 3 -30.61 -13.28 -13.64
C ALA A 3 -29.57 -13.51 -12.52
N LYS A 4 -30.02 -13.48 -11.27
CA LYS A 4 -29.17 -13.74 -10.10
C LYS A 4 -29.40 -15.15 -9.58
N GLU A 5 -28.35 -15.77 -9.06
CA GLU A 5 -28.39 -16.99 -8.27
C GLU A 5 -28.16 -16.63 -6.81
N VAL A 6 -28.94 -17.24 -5.92
CA VAL A 6 -28.85 -16.99 -4.47
C VAL A 6 -28.53 -18.30 -3.79
N ARG A 7 -27.54 -18.29 -2.91
CA ARG A 7 -27.17 -19.40 -2.03
C ARG A 7 -27.33 -18.99 -0.58
N PHE A 8 -27.71 -19.94 0.25
CA PHE A 8 -28.05 -19.70 1.66
C PHE A 8 -27.32 -20.68 2.57
N SER A 9 -27.23 -20.30 3.84
CA SER A 9 -26.84 -21.15 4.96
C SER A 9 -25.55 -21.94 4.75
N ALA A 10 -25.56 -23.24 4.91
CA ALA A 10 -24.38 -24.10 4.85
C ALA A 10 -23.70 -24.10 3.46
N ASP A 11 -24.45 -24.14 2.35
CA ASP A 11 -23.90 -24.15 0.99
C ASP A 11 -23.15 -22.82 0.71
N ALA A 12 -23.74 -21.69 1.11
CA ALA A 12 -23.09 -20.39 0.97
C ALA A 12 -21.77 -20.32 1.77
N ARG A 13 -21.80 -20.72 3.03
CA ARG A 13 -20.63 -20.71 3.92
C ARG A 13 -19.52 -21.64 3.45
N GLU A 14 -19.86 -22.86 2.99
CA GLU A 14 -18.87 -23.83 2.51
C GLU A 14 -18.12 -23.32 1.28
N ARG A 15 -18.84 -22.77 0.29
CA ARG A 15 -18.21 -22.20 -0.92
C ARG A 15 -17.34 -21.01 -0.59
N MET A 16 -17.84 -20.11 0.24
CA MET A 16 -17.07 -18.95 0.69
C MET A 16 -15.79 -19.37 1.41
N LEU A 17 -15.86 -20.35 2.32
CA LEU A 17 -14.70 -20.85 3.05
C LEU A 17 -13.67 -21.51 2.10
N ARG A 18 -14.12 -22.25 1.07
CA ARG A 18 -13.20 -22.78 0.05
C ARG A 18 -12.44 -21.67 -0.67
N GLY A 19 -13.12 -20.60 -1.06
CA GLY A 19 -12.47 -19.44 -1.68
C GLY A 19 -11.44 -18.78 -0.78
N VAL A 20 -11.79 -18.56 0.50
CA VAL A 20 -10.85 -18.07 1.53
C VAL A 20 -9.63 -18.98 1.62
N ASP A 21 -9.83 -20.30 1.65
CA ASP A 21 -8.76 -21.27 1.81
C ASP A 21 -7.84 -21.33 0.59
N ILE A 22 -8.38 -21.28 -0.62
CA ILE A 22 -7.58 -21.29 -1.84
C ILE A 22 -6.66 -20.08 -1.89
N LEU A 23 -7.18 -18.87 -1.68
CA LEU A 23 -6.38 -17.68 -1.72
C LEU A 23 -5.35 -17.63 -0.57
N ALA A 24 -5.79 -17.87 0.67
CA ALA A 24 -4.88 -17.81 1.81
C ALA A 24 -3.78 -18.89 1.73
N ASN A 25 -4.08 -20.08 1.20
CA ASN A 25 -3.07 -21.13 0.99
C ASN A 25 -2.04 -20.75 -0.09
N ALA A 26 -2.45 -20.01 -1.14
CA ALA A 26 -1.53 -19.51 -2.15
C ALA A 26 -0.60 -18.43 -1.58
N VAL A 27 -1.14 -17.56 -0.71
CA VAL A 27 -0.38 -16.45 -0.10
C VAL A 27 0.56 -16.91 1.01
N LYS A 28 0.10 -17.77 1.95
CA LYS A 28 0.84 -18.12 3.17
C LYS A 28 2.16 -18.85 2.95
N VAL A 29 2.39 -19.45 1.76
CA VAL A 29 3.66 -20.11 1.44
C VAL A 29 4.83 -19.14 1.34
N THR A 30 4.54 -17.85 1.20
CA THR A 30 5.55 -16.78 1.11
C THR A 30 6.03 -16.29 2.49
N LEU A 31 5.32 -16.65 3.59
CA LEU A 31 5.53 -16.09 4.91
C LEU A 31 6.84 -16.53 5.56
N GLY A 32 7.58 -15.58 6.11
CA GLY A 32 8.77 -15.81 6.91
C GLY A 32 10.06 -16.01 6.12
N PRO A 33 11.21 -16.18 6.81
CA PRO A 33 12.54 -16.21 6.18
C PRO A 33 12.75 -17.39 5.23
N LYS A 34 12.06 -18.51 5.45
CA LYS A 34 12.06 -19.67 4.55
C LYS A 34 10.80 -19.77 3.67
N GLY A 35 10.05 -18.66 3.55
CA GLY A 35 8.96 -18.53 2.61
C GLY A 35 9.42 -18.69 1.17
N ARG A 36 8.55 -19.26 0.32
CA ARG A 36 8.85 -19.62 -1.07
C ARG A 36 8.18 -18.66 -2.05
N ASN A 37 8.71 -18.60 -3.25
CA ASN A 37 8.13 -17.84 -4.34
C ASN A 37 6.84 -18.47 -4.86
N VAL A 38 5.94 -17.61 -5.33
CA VAL A 38 4.78 -17.97 -6.14
C VAL A 38 5.03 -17.53 -7.57
N VAL A 39 4.73 -18.39 -8.54
CA VAL A 39 4.84 -18.06 -9.96
C VAL A 39 3.44 -17.78 -10.49
N ILE A 40 3.29 -16.64 -11.15
CA ILE A 40 2.03 -16.11 -11.65
C ILE A 40 2.13 -16.05 -13.18
N ASP A 41 1.14 -16.67 -13.86
CA ASP A 41 1.02 -16.59 -15.31
C ASP A 41 0.65 -15.16 -15.75
N LYS A 42 1.14 -14.75 -16.92
CA LYS A 42 0.82 -13.46 -17.53
C LYS A 42 0.29 -13.69 -18.95
N SER A 43 -0.76 -12.96 -19.30
CA SER A 43 -1.33 -13.00 -20.65
C SER A 43 -0.31 -12.65 -21.74
N PHE A 44 0.71 -11.85 -21.40
CA PHE A 44 1.82 -11.49 -22.30
C PHE A 44 3.12 -11.41 -21.49
N GLY A 45 4.22 -11.92 -22.07
CA GLY A 45 5.55 -11.91 -21.46
C GLY A 45 5.86 -13.14 -20.63
N ALA A 46 6.96 -13.07 -19.86
CA ALA A 46 7.36 -14.14 -18.96
C ALA A 46 6.49 -14.18 -17.70
N PRO A 47 6.30 -15.37 -17.10
CA PRO A 47 5.64 -15.48 -15.80
C PRO A 47 6.31 -14.61 -14.74
N ARG A 48 5.52 -13.99 -13.87
CA ARG A 48 6.01 -13.19 -12.74
C ARG A 48 6.28 -14.11 -11.55
N THR A 49 7.46 -13.97 -10.96
CA THR A 49 7.81 -14.65 -9.71
C THR A 49 7.81 -13.63 -8.59
N THR A 50 7.14 -13.91 -7.46
CA THR A 50 7.05 -12.98 -6.34
C THR A 50 6.91 -13.70 -5.01
N LYS A 51 7.31 -13.02 -3.91
CA LYS A 51 7.01 -13.38 -2.52
C LYS A 51 6.03 -12.40 -1.88
N ASP A 52 5.68 -11.31 -2.57
CA ASP A 52 4.74 -10.33 -2.05
C ASP A 52 3.32 -10.89 -1.98
N GLY A 53 2.76 -10.89 -0.75
CA GLY A 53 1.45 -11.47 -0.46
C GLY A 53 0.31 -10.74 -1.15
N VAL A 54 0.35 -9.40 -1.25
CA VAL A 54 -0.72 -8.63 -1.90
C VAL A 54 -0.73 -8.86 -3.41
N THR A 55 0.43 -8.97 -4.04
CA THR A 55 0.54 -9.32 -5.46
C THR A 55 -0.06 -10.69 -5.74
N VAL A 56 0.29 -11.71 -4.91
CA VAL A 56 -0.30 -13.04 -5.06
C VAL A 56 -1.82 -13.00 -4.86
N ALA A 57 -2.29 -12.29 -3.83
CA ALA A 57 -3.72 -12.20 -3.53
C ALA A 57 -4.53 -11.53 -4.67
N LYS A 58 -3.97 -10.53 -5.34
CA LYS A 58 -4.61 -9.82 -6.46
C LYS A 58 -4.80 -10.68 -7.70
N GLU A 59 -3.93 -11.67 -7.93
CA GLU A 59 -3.96 -12.52 -9.12
C GLU A 59 -4.84 -13.77 -8.95
N VAL A 60 -5.31 -14.07 -7.72
CA VAL A 60 -6.20 -15.22 -7.50
C VAL A 60 -7.63 -14.86 -7.92
N GLU A 61 -8.10 -15.51 -8.99
CA GLU A 61 -9.47 -15.43 -9.48
C GLU A 61 -10.00 -16.85 -9.71
N LEU A 62 -11.20 -17.14 -9.18
CA LEU A 62 -11.78 -18.48 -9.21
C LEU A 62 -12.96 -18.51 -10.16
N GLU A 63 -13.13 -19.65 -10.83
CA GLU A 63 -14.22 -19.87 -11.80
C GLU A 63 -15.60 -19.88 -11.13
N ASP A 64 -15.74 -20.56 -9.97
CA ASP A 64 -16.97 -20.51 -9.18
C ASP A 64 -17.14 -19.14 -8.53
N LYS A 65 -18.21 -18.43 -8.89
CA LYS A 65 -18.45 -17.07 -8.43
C LYS A 65 -18.63 -16.94 -6.91
N PHE A 66 -19.15 -17.97 -6.25
CA PHE A 66 -19.35 -17.97 -4.80
C PHE A 66 -18.04 -18.23 -4.06
N GLU A 67 -17.22 -19.16 -4.56
CA GLU A 67 -15.85 -19.34 -4.05
C GLU A 67 -15.02 -18.08 -4.29
N ASN A 68 -15.15 -17.48 -5.48
CA ASN A 68 -14.44 -16.24 -5.81
C ASN A 68 -14.80 -15.07 -4.89
N MET A 69 -16.07 -14.95 -4.44
CA MET A 69 -16.43 -13.95 -3.43
C MET A 69 -15.65 -14.14 -2.13
N GLY A 70 -15.48 -15.38 -1.65
CA GLY A 70 -14.66 -15.69 -0.49
C GLY A 70 -13.19 -15.28 -0.68
N ALA A 71 -12.62 -15.62 -1.83
CA ALA A 71 -11.27 -15.22 -2.21
C ALA A 71 -11.14 -13.70 -2.27
N GLN A 72 -12.08 -12.99 -2.91
CA GLN A 72 -12.07 -11.53 -3.01
C GLN A 72 -12.15 -10.83 -1.66
N MET A 73 -12.87 -11.38 -0.67
CA MET A 73 -12.91 -10.82 0.68
C MET A 73 -11.54 -10.90 1.36
N VAL A 74 -10.78 -11.98 1.20
CA VAL A 74 -9.40 -12.07 1.73
C VAL A 74 -8.44 -11.20 0.91
N ARG A 75 -8.64 -11.06 -0.41
CA ARG A 75 -7.90 -10.08 -1.22
C ARG A 75 -8.09 -8.67 -0.72
N GLU A 76 -9.31 -8.30 -0.29
CA GLU A 76 -9.58 -6.99 0.33
C GLU A 76 -8.79 -6.81 1.63
N VAL A 77 -8.65 -7.86 2.47
CA VAL A 77 -7.79 -7.82 3.67
C VAL A 77 -6.35 -7.47 3.28
N ALA A 78 -5.77 -8.19 2.31
CA ALA A 78 -4.40 -7.96 1.87
C ALA A 78 -4.22 -6.54 1.31
N SER A 79 -5.14 -6.08 0.46
CA SER A 79 -5.10 -4.75 -0.15
C SER A 79 -5.21 -3.65 0.91
N LYS A 80 -6.16 -3.77 1.85
CA LYS A 80 -6.36 -2.80 2.92
C LYS A 80 -5.14 -2.69 3.84
N THR A 81 -4.57 -3.83 4.24
CA THR A 81 -3.36 -3.87 5.06
C THR A 81 -2.18 -3.21 4.33
N ASN A 82 -2.04 -3.47 3.03
CA ASN A 82 -1.02 -2.82 2.20
C ASN A 82 -1.22 -1.30 2.13
N ASP A 83 -2.46 -0.83 1.91
CA ASP A 83 -2.76 0.60 1.78
C ASP A 83 -2.44 1.38 3.07
N VAL A 84 -2.60 0.77 4.25
CA VAL A 84 -2.45 1.44 5.56
C VAL A 84 -1.06 1.25 6.16
N ALA A 85 -0.48 0.06 6.02
CA ALA A 85 0.79 -0.31 6.67
C ALA A 85 1.93 -0.56 5.68
N GLY A 86 1.62 -0.82 4.41
CA GLY A 86 2.58 -1.09 3.35
C GLY A 86 3.31 -2.44 3.45
N ASP A 87 3.01 -3.23 4.49
CA ASP A 87 3.56 -4.56 4.74
C ASP A 87 2.57 -5.38 5.59
N GLY A 88 2.87 -6.65 5.88
CA GLY A 88 2.05 -7.53 6.73
C GLY A 88 0.87 -8.19 6.02
N THR A 89 0.77 -8.10 4.73
CA THR A 89 -0.34 -8.61 3.90
C THR A 89 -0.51 -10.11 4.02
N THR A 90 0.58 -10.87 4.03
CA THR A 90 0.58 -12.32 4.22
C THR A 90 0.11 -12.71 5.62
N THR A 91 0.59 -12.01 6.66
CA THR A 91 0.17 -12.22 8.05
C THR A 91 -1.32 -11.98 8.21
N ALA A 92 -1.85 -10.92 7.58
CA ALA A 92 -3.27 -10.60 7.60
C ALA A 92 -4.12 -11.71 6.94
N CYS A 93 -3.69 -12.25 5.80
CA CYS A 93 -4.37 -13.38 5.14
C CYS A 93 -4.39 -14.64 6.03
N VAL A 94 -3.28 -14.95 6.70
CA VAL A 94 -3.18 -16.09 7.62
C VAL A 94 -4.12 -15.94 8.82
N LEU A 95 -4.15 -14.74 9.41
CA LEU A 95 -5.08 -14.42 10.51
C LEU A 95 -6.54 -14.48 10.07
N ALA A 96 -6.88 -13.91 8.92
CA ALA A 96 -8.23 -13.94 8.37
C ALA A 96 -8.70 -15.38 8.14
N GLN A 97 -7.88 -16.23 7.50
CA GLN A 97 -8.17 -17.64 7.31
C GLN A 97 -8.42 -18.35 8.64
N ALA A 98 -7.58 -18.14 9.64
CA ALA A 98 -7.71 -18.78 10.94
C ALA A 98 -9.00 -18.38 11.65
N ILE A 99 -9.33 -17.09 11.67
CA ILE A 99 -10.57 -16.57 12.30
C ILE A 99 -11.81 -17.10 11.57
N VAL A 100 -11.83 -17.07 10.23
CA VAL A 100 -12.97 -17.55 9.43
C VAL A 100 -13.20 -19.04 9.63
N ARG A 101 -12.12 -19.85 9.60
CA ARG A 101 -12.22 -21.31 9.78
C ARG A 101 -12.79 -21.70 11.14
N GLU A 102 -12.30 -21.10 12.21
CA GLU A 102 -12.78 -21.36 13.56
C GLU A 102 -14.20 -20.79 13.77
N GLY A 103 -14.48 -19.59 13.23
CA GLY A 103 -15.81 -18.98 13.28
C GLY A 103 -16.86 -19.79 12.52
N ALA A 104 -16.53 -20.29 11.34
CA ALA A 104 -17.43 -21.17 10.58
C ALA A 104 -17.79 -22.45 11.33
N LYS A 105 -16.85 -23.06 12.07
CA LYS A 105 -17.11 -24.21 12.95
C LYS A 105 -18.10 -23.86 14.07
N ALA A 106 -17.90 -22.70 14.71
CA ALA A 106 -18.78 -22.24 15.79
C ALA A 106 -20.22 -22.01 15.30
N VAL A 107 -20.37 -21.36 14.14
CA VAL A 107 -21.70 -21.13 13.52
C VAL A 107 -22.34 -22.44 13.05
N ALA A 108 -21.56 -23.36 12.49
CA ALA A 108 -22.06 -24.70 12.12
C ALA A 108 -22.52 -25.52 13.35
N ALA A 109 -21.91 -25.28 14.50
CA ALA A 109 -22.33 -25.84 15.78
C ALA A 109 -23.57 -25.18 16.40
N GLY A 110 -24.17 -24.19 15.73
CA GLY A 110 -25.42 -23.52 16.14
C GLY A 110 -25.24 -22.29 17.01
N MET A 111 -24.00 -21.77 17.15
CA MET A 111 -23.76 -20.53 17.88
C MET A 111 -24.29 -19.32 17.10
N ASN A 112 -24.73 -18.28 17.82
CA ASN A 112 -25.21 -17.05 17.22
C ASN A 112 -24.05 -16.26 16.58
N PRO A 113 -24.04 -16.09 15.23
CA PRO A 113 -22.93 -15.44 14.52
C PRO A 113 -22.66 -14.00 15.00
N MET A 114 -23.69 -13.27 15.39
CA MET A 114 -23.56 -11.88 15.85
C MET A 114 -22.91 -11.79 17.24
N ASP A 115 -23.17 -12.76 18.12
CA ASP A 115 -22.52 -12.83 19.42
C ASP A 115 -21.08 -13.34 19.30
N VAL A 116 -20.82 -14.32 18.42
CA VAL A 116 -19.45 -14.73 18.07
C VAL A 116 -18.66 -13.53 17.56
N LYS A 117 -19.24 -12.72 16.65
CA LYS A 117 -18.61 -11.48 16.15
C LYS A 117 -18.28 -10.52 17.29
N ARG A 118 -19.20 -10.29 18.23
CA ARG A 118 -18.96 -9.41 19.40
C ARG A 118 -17.77 -9.90 20.22
N GLY A 119 -17.65 -11.21 20.39
CA GLY A 119 -16.50 -11.82 21.08
C GLY A 119 -15.19 -11.61 20.32
N VAL A 120 -15.19 -11.75 18.99
CA VAL A 120 -14.04 -11.45 18.13
C VAL A 120 -13.62 -9.99 18.26
N ASP A 121 -14.59 -9.05 18.19
CA ASP A 121 -14.30 -7.61 18.29
C ASP A 121 -13.66 -7.24 19.65
N GLN A 122 -14.17 -7.79 20.77
CA GLN A 122 -13.62 -7.58 22.10
C GLN A 122 -12.19 -8.12 22.23
N ALA A 123 -11.95 -9.32 21.72
CA ALA A 123 -10.66 -9.99 21.79
C ALA A 123 -9.60 -9.25 20.95
N VAL A 124 -9.96 -8.82 19.75
CA VAL A 124 -9.08 -8.04 18.87
C VAL A 124 -8.70 -6.71 19.48
N HIS A 125 -9.68 -6.00 20.07
CA HIS A 125 -9.40 -4.75 20.78
C HIS A 125 -8.38 -4.95 21.91
N ALA A 126 -8.56 -5.96 22.75
CA ALA A 126 -7.63 -6.27 23.84
C ALA A 126 -6.23 -6.67 23.34
N ALA A 127 -6.17 -7.45 22.26
CA ALA A 127 -4.89 -7.84 21.66
C ALA A 127 -4.14 -6.61 21.10
N ILE A 128 -4.83 -5.71 20.41
CA ILE A 128 -4.25 -4.47 19.86
C ILE A 128 -3.72 -3.58 20.99
N GLU A 129 -4.48 -3.40 22.06
CA GLU A 129 -4.03 -2.60 23.21
C GLU A 129 -2.80 -3.22 23.91
N ASP A 130 -2.72 -4.54 24.03
CA ASP A 130 -1.53 -5.22 24.58
C ASP A 130 -0.31 -5.05 23.65
N ILE A 131 -0.50 -5.19 22.33
CA ILE A 131 0.56 -4.97 21.33
C ILE A 131 1.10 -3.54 21.41
N LYS A 132 0.22 -2.53 21.45
CA LYS A 132 0.62 -1.12 21.61
C LYS A 132 1.38 -0.86 22.91
N LYS A 133 0.96 -1.45 24.03
CA LYS A 133 1.64 -1.32 25.33
C LYS A 133 3.04 -1.92 25.32
N ARG A 134 3.27 -2.95 24.52
CA ARG A 134 4.59 -3.60 24.36
C ARG A 134 5.49 -2.89 23.36
N SER A 135 4.96 -2.01 22.57
CA SER A 135 5.70 -1.27 21.56
C SER A 135 6.84 -0.47 22.17
N LYS A 136 8.00 -0.50 21.52
CA LYS A 136 9.19 0.29 21.85
C LYS A 136 9.48 1.25 20.71
N LYS A 137 9.70 2.53 21.02
CA LYS A 137 10.11 3.51 20.00
C LYS A 137 11.46 3.12 19.41
N VAL A 138 11.58 3.27 18.11
CA VAL A 138 12.86 3.13 17.39
C VAL A 138 13.83 4.21 17.86
N LYS A 139 15.04 3.80 18.26
CA LYS A 139 16.02 4.70 18.88
C LYS A 139 17.17 5.11 17.96
N GLY A 140 17.38 4.41 16.85
CA GLY A 140 18.52 4.71 16.01
C GLY A 140 18.53 3.98 14.67
N SER A 141 19.57 4.28 13.90
CA SER A 141 19.80 3.74 12.54
C SER A 141 19.95 2.21 12.52
N GLU A 142 20.43 1.61 13.61
CA GLU A 142 20.59 0.16 13.70
C GLU A 142 19.24 -0.57 13.74
N GLU A 143 18.28 -0.11 14.57
CA GLU A 143 16.93 -0.69 14.63
C GLU A 143 16.18 -0.48 13.29
N ILE A 144 16.38 0.68 12.64
CA ILE A 144 15.87 0.95 11.29
C ILE A 144 16.40 -0.08 10.29
N SER A 145 17.72 -0.31 10.31
CA SER A 145 18.38 -1.30 9.44
C SER A 145 17.87 -2.72 9.72
N GLN A 146 17.63 -3.08 10.98
CA GLN A 146 17.09 -4.38 11.36
C GLN A 146 15.67 -4.59 10.82
N VAL A 147 14.78 -3.61 10.99
CA VAL A 147 13.40 -3.66 10.42
C VAL A 147 13.46 -3.84 8.91
N GLY A 148 14.24 -3.00 8.22
CA GLY A 148 14.39 -3.08 6.77
C GLY A 148 14.96 -4.44 6.32
N THR A 149 15.91 -5.00 7.06
CA THR A 149 16.47 -6.33 6.80
C THR A 149 15.43 -7.43 6.93
N ILE A 150 14.62 -7.41 7.99
CA ILE A 150 13.58 -8.43 8.23
C ILE A 150 12.52 -8.37 7.14
N SER A 151 12.00 -7.19 6.81
CA SER A 151 11.01 -7.02 5.75
C SER A 151 11.58 -7.36 4.37
N ALA A 152 12.89 -7.13 4.15
CA ALA A 152 13.60 -7.55 2.93
C ALA A 152 14.00 -9.04 2.93
N ASN A 153 13.35 -9.91 3.72
CA ASN A 153 13.65 -11.35 3.80
C ASN A 153 15.08 -11.70 4.22
N GLY A 154 15.71 -10.88 5.07
CA GLY A 154 17.06 -11.10 5.61
C GLY A 154 18.18 -10.44 4.82
N GLU A 155 17.91 -9.66 3.78
CA GLU A 155 18.92 -8.93 3.01
C GLU A 155 19.41 -7.68 3.77
N ARG A 156 20.59 -7.80 4.39
CA ARG A 156 21.18 -6.74 5.22
C ARG A 156 21.53 -5.48 4.43
N ASP A 157 21.92 -5.63 3.17
CA ASP A 157 22.31 -4.51 2.32
C ASP A 157 21.12 -3.58 2.04
N ILE A 158 19.92 -4.13 1.87
CA ILE A 158 18.68 -3.36 1.71
C ILE A 158 18.37 -2.60 3.01
N GLY A 159 18.41 -3.27 4.17
CA GLY A 159 18.18 -2.62 5.45
C GLY A 159 19.17 -1.50 5.76
N ALA A 160 20.45 -1.72 5.50
CA ALA A 160 21.49 -0.70 5.67
C ALA A 160 21.30 0.50 4.72
N MET A 161 20.90 0.23 3.48
CA MET A 161 20.64 1.28 2.48
C MET A 161 19.44 2.16 2.88
N ILE A 162 18.35 1.56 3.36
CA ILE A 162 17.18 2.30 3.84
C ILE A 162 17.55 3.15 5.06
N ALA A 163 18.30 2.59 6.02
CA ALA A 163 18.76 3.33 7.19
C ALA A 163 19.65 4.52 6.81
N ASN A 164 20.54 4.34 5.83
CA ASN A 164 21.38 5.42 5.30
C ASN A 164 20.54 6.48 4.56
N ALA A 165 19.54 6.06 3.78
CA ALA A 165 18.62 6.97 3.12
C ALA A 165 17.87 7.83 4.15
N MET A 166 17.29 7.22 5.19
CA MET A 166 16.59 7.93 6.26
C MET A 166 17.51 8.86 7.05
N GLN A 167 18.77 8.49 7.26
CA GLN A 167 19.75 9.36 7.92
C GLN A 167 20.04 10.62 7.08
N LYS A 168 20.09 10.49 5.74
CA LYS A 168 20.38 11.60 4.83
C LYS A 168 19.22 12.57 4.70
N VAL A 169 17.99 12.08 4.57
CA VAL A 169 16.80 12.91 4.34
C VAL A 169 16.00 13.21 5.61
N GLY A 170 16.33 12.57 6.73
CA GLY A 170 15.61 12.67 8.00
C GLY A 170 14.37 11.77 8.06
N ASN A 171 13.74 11.71 9.24
CA ASN A 171 12.57 10.84 9.47
C ASN A 171 11.34 11.28 8.66
N GLU A 172 11.21 12.56 8.38
CA GLU A 172 10.14 13.15 7.55
C GLU A 172 10.52 13.21 6.07
N GLY A 173 11.74 12.78 5.73
CA GLY A 173 12.26 12.83 4.37
C GLY A 173 11.63 11.79 3.46
N VAL A 174 11.60 12.10 2.18
CA VAL A 174 11.02 11.25 1.15
C VAL A 174 12.07 10.29 0.60
N ILE A 175 11.73 9.02 0.53
CA ILE A 175 12.54 7.98 -0.11
C ILE A 175 11.67 7.34 -1.20
N THR A 176 12.21 7.27 -2.42
CA THR A 176 11.58 6.61 -3.56
C THR A 176 12.44 5.47 -4.06
N VAL A 177 11.82 4.47 -4.68
CA VAL A 177 12.51 3.30 -5.24
C VAL A 177 12.30 3.28 -6.74
N GLU A 178 13.39 3.24 -7.50
CA GLU A 178 13.39 3.25 -8.96
C GLU A 178 14.14 2.04 -9.52
N GLU A 179 13.84 1.68 -10.76
CA GLU A 179 14.61 0.67 -11.50
C GLU A 179 15.87 1.31 -12.07
N ALA A 180 17.03 0.71 -11.78
CA ALA A 180 18.29 1.10 -12.40
C ALA A 180 18.48 0.40 -13.75
N LYS A 181 19.31 0.99 -14.61
CA LYS A 181 19.81 0.34 -15.83
C LYS A 181 21.14 -0.39 -15.58
N SER A 182 21.69 -0.25 -14.35
CA SER A 182 22.94 -0.88 -13.91
C SER A 182 22.67 -2.20 -13.19
N LEU A 183 23.71 -2.99 -12.98
CA LEU A 183 23.65 -4.21 -12.16
C LEU A 183 23.59 -3.88 -10.67
N ASP A 184 24.21 -2.78 -10.28
CA ASP A 184 24.35 -2.39 -8.88
C ASP A 184 23.16 -1.55 -8.41
N THR A 185 22.81 -1.71 -7.14
CA THR A 185 21.80 -0.88 -6.46
C THR A 185 22.50 0.31 -5.83
N GLU A 186 22.01 1.53 -6.09
CA GLU A 186 22.62 2.78 -5.65
C GLU A 186 21.65 3.66 -4.90
N LEU A 187 22.17 4.47 -3.96
CA LEU A 187 21.43 5.50 -3.24
C LEU A 187 21.89 6.88 -3.66
N GLU A 188 21.00 7.66 -4.25
CA GLU A 188 21.22 9.06 -4.63
C GLU A 188 20.29 9.98 -3.83
N VAL A 189 20.74 11.17 -3.47
CA VAL A 189 19.88 12.21 -2.90
C VAL A 189 19.79 13.36 -3.87
N VAL A 190 18.56 13.70 -4.25
CA VAL A 190 18.26 14.73 -5.25
C VAL A 190 17.34 15.81 -4.66
N GLU A 191 17.30 16.96 -5.32
CA GLU A 191 16.34 18.01 -4.97
C GLU A 191 14.92 17.51 -5.25
N GLY A 192 14.02 17.66 -4.30
CA GLY A 192 12.65 17.17 -4.46
C GLY A 192 11.81 17.39 -3.20
N MET A 193 10.53 17.13 -3.30
CA MET A 193 9.62 17.20 -2.15
C MET A 193 8.37 16.34 -2.35
N GLN A 194 7.71 15.99 -1.25
CA GLN A 194 6.40 15.37 -1.25
C GLN A 194 5.38 16.27 -0.55
N PHE A 195 4.15 16.27 -1.04
CA PHE A 195 3.02 16.92 -0.38
C PHE A 195 1.77 16.05 -0.39
N ASP A 196 0.91 16.28 0.61
CA ASP A 196 -0.26 15.44 0.92
C ASP A 196 -1.45 15.81 0.03
N ARG A 197 -1.36 15.50 -1.26
CA ARG A 197 -2.45 15.59 -2.24
C ARG A 197 -2.17 14.59 -3.34
N GLY A 198 -3.12 13.69 -3.59
CA GLY A 198 -3.04 12.72 -4.67
C GLY A 198 -3.81 13.13 -5.91
N TYR A 199 -3.93 12.20 -6.85
CA TYR A 199 -4.63 12.45 -8.11
C TYR A 199 -6.12 12.74 -7.89
N LEU A 200 -6.66 13.70 -8.66
CA LEU A 200 -8.08 14.08 -8.60
C LEU A 200 -9.01 13.06 -9.25
N SER A 201 -8.47 12.16 -10.05
CA SER A 201 -9.24 11.10 -10.70
C SER A 201 -8.40 9.84 -10.87
N PRO A 202 -8.94 8.64 -10.56
CA PRO A 202 -8.27 7.38 -10.84
C PRO A 202 -7.93 7.17 -12.32
N TYR A 203 -8.61 7.86 -13.21
CA TYR A 203 -8.30 7.80 -14.65
C TYR A 203 -6.96 8.43 -15.01
N PHE A 204 -6.30 9.17 -14.10
CA PHE A 204 -4.93 9.65 -14.30
C PHE A 204 -3.87 8.58 -14.05
N ILE A 205 -4.20 7.45 -13.46
CA ILE A 205 -3.28 6.34 -13.18
C ILE A 205 -2.61 5.86 -14.47
N THR A 206 -1.30 5.64 -14.40
CA THR A 206 -0.48 5.08 -15.49
C THR A 206 -0.05 3.65 -15.19
N ASN A 207 0.04 3.29 -13.90
CA ASN A 207 0.35 1.95 -13.42
C ASN A 207 -0.81 1.45 -12.54
N ALA A 208 -1.64 0.58 -13.11
CA ALA A 208 -2.83 0.05 -12.44
C ALA A 208 -2.50 -0.88 -11.27
N ASP A 209 -1.40 -1.64 -11.36
CA ASP A 209 -1.00 -2.60 -10.31
C ASP A 209 -0.65 -1.88 -9.00
N LYS A 210 0.04 -0.74 -9.11
CA LYS A 210 0.46 0.10 -7.97
C LYS A 210 -0.52 1.24 -7.68
N MET A 211 -1.56 1.43 -8.49
CA MET A 211 -2.52 2.54 -8.38
C MET A 211 -1.85 3.92 -8.34
N VAL A 212 -0.82 4.13 -9.16
CA VAL A 212 -0.05 5.38 -9.23
C VAL A 212 -0.06 6.00 -10.63
N ALA A 213 0.06 7.31 -10.71
CA ALA A 213 0.38 8.02 -11.93
C ALA A 213 1.86 8.46 -11.90
N GLU A 214 2.65 7.99 -12.84
CA GLU A 214 4.06 8.34 -13.01
C GLU A 214 4.22 9.17 -14.28
N LEU A 215 4.83 10.35 -14.15
CA LEU A 215 5.09 11.28 -15.23
C LEU A 215 6.60 11.48 -15.34
N GLU A 216 7.16 11.10 -16.49
CA GLU A 216 8.59 11.28 -16.79
C GLU A 216 8.83 12.60 -17.49
N GLU A 217 9.78 13.39 -16.99
CA GLU A 217 10.14 14.72 -17.50
C GLU A 217 8.94 15.67 -17.70
N PRO A 218 7.98 15.75 -16.75
CA PRO A 218 6.78 16.54 -16.93
C PRO A 218 7.05 18.05 -16.92
N TYR A 219 6.17 18.78 -17.58
CA TYR A 219 5.88 20.16 -17.24
C TYR A 219 4.96 20.22 -16.03
N ILE A 220 5.12 21.24 -15.19
CA ILE A 220 4.34 21.45 -13.97
C ILE A 220 3.71 22.84 -14.01
N LEU A 221 2.40 22.89 -14.12
CA LEU A 221 1.62 24.13 -14.03
C LEU A 221 1.19 24.33 -12.58
N LEU A 222 1.57 25.46 -12.00
CA LEU A 222 1.20 25.88 -10.65
C LEU A 222 0.19 27.04 -10.73
N TYR A 223 -1.06 26.76 -10.39
CA TYR A 223 -2.14 27.74 -10.51
C TYR A 223 -2.79 28.00 -9.15
N GLU A 224 -2.93 29.28 -8.79
CA GLU A 224 -3.43 29.67 -7.46
C GLU A 224 -4.92 29.38 -7.26
N LYS A 225 -5.71 29.53 -8.32
CA LYS A 225 -7.19 29.44 -8.27
C LYS A 225 -7.71 28.08 -8.70
N LYS A 226 -9.03 27.91 -8.62
CA LYS A 226 -9.74 26.77 -9.18
C LYS A 226 -9.77 26.79 -10.71
N LEU A 227 -9.73 25.61 -11.30
CA LEU A 227 -9.81 25.39 -12.71
C LEU A 227 -11.12 24.65 -13.03
N SER A 228 -12.13 25.35 -13.52
CA SER A 228 -13.46 24.79 -13.85
C SER A 228 -13.70 24.63 -15.35
N ASN A 229 -13.00 25.41 -16.22
CA ASN A 229 -12.96 25.18 -17.66
C ASN A 229 -11.53 25.32 -18.19
N LEU A 230 -11.27 24.78 -19.38
CA LEU A 230 -9.93 24.76 -19.99
C LEU A 230 -9.72 25.85 -21.04
N GLN A 231 -10.69 26.70 -21.31
CA GLN A 231 -10.61 27.64 -22.42
C GLN A 231 -9.40 28.58 -22.31
N ALA A 232 -9.13 29.08 -21.10
CA ALA A 232 -7.95 29.92 -20.84
C ALA A 232 -6.61 29.14 -20.93
N MET A 233 -6.66 27.81 -20.87
CA MET A 233 -5.47 26.95 -20.95
C MET A 233 -5.20 26.40 -22.36
N LEU A 234 -6.09 26.57 -23.31
CA LEU A 234 -5.93 25.93 -24.63
C LEU A 234 -4.56 26.21 -25.26
N PRO A 235 -4.02 27.46 -25.27
CA PRO A 235 -2.73 27.73 -25.88
C PRO A 235 -1.58 26.95 -25.25
N ILE A 236 -1.56 26.85 -23.90
CA ILE A 236 -0.50 26.11 -23.20
C ILE A 236 -0.67 24.60 -23.37
N LEU A 237 -1.91 24.08 -23.38
CA LEU A 237 -2.17 22.67 -23.62
C LEU A 237 -1.73 22.24 -25.02
N GLU A 238 -1.98 23.05 -26.05
CA GLU A 238 -1.49 22.80 -27.40
C GLU A 238 0.05 22.76 -27.46
N SER A 239 0.70 23.71 -26.80
CA SER A 239 2.17 23.76 -26.70
C SER A 239 2.74 22.52 -25.98
N VAL A 240 2.10 22.06 -24.92
CA VAL A 240 2.49 20.84 -24.20
C VAL A 240 2.30 19.61 -25.09
N VAL A 241 1.18 19.47 -25.78
CA VAL A 241 0.94 18.36 -26.72
C VAL A 241 2.01 18.33 -27.82
N GLN A 242 2.34 19.48 -28.41
CA GLN A 242 3.40 19.58 -29.44
C GLN A 242 4.77 19.16 -28.89
N SER A 243 5.06 19.43 -27.61
CA SER A 243 6.32 19.02 -26.98
C SER A 243 6.42 17.51 -26.75
N GLY A 244 5.31 16.78 -26.72
CA GLY A 244 5.21 15.35 -26.42
C GLY A 244 5.45 15.00 -24.94
N ARG A 245 5.72 15.98 -24.08
CA ARG A 245 5.95 15.79 -22.64
C ARG A 245 4.63 15.73 -21.85
N PRO A 246 4.63 15.01 -20.71
CA PRO A 246 3.47 15.03 -19.81
C PRO A 246 3.31 16.37 -19.10
N LEU A 247 2.09 16.65 -18.63
CA LEU A 247 1.74 17.81 -17.83
C LEU A 247 1.18 17.40 -16.47
N LEU A 248 1.75 17.93 -15.39
CA LEU A 248 1.13 17.96 -14.08
C LEU A 248 0.46 19.32 -13.86
N ILE A 249 -0.80 19.32 -13.48
CA ILE A 249 -1.54 20.51 -13.06
C ILE A 249 -1.69 20.48 -11.55
N VAL A 250 -1.16 21.50 -10.87
CA VAL A 250 -1.34 21.71 -9.42
C VAL A 250 -2.13 23.00 -9.26
N ALA A 251 -3.39 22.89 -8.88
CA ALA A 251 -4.30 24.03 -8.73
C ALA A 251 -5.06 23.96 -7.41
N GLU A 252 -5.71 25.04 -6.99
CA GLU A 252 -6.58 24.99 -5.80
C GLU A 252 -7.58 23.83 -5.89
N ASP A 253 -8.22 23.69 -7.03
CA ASP A 253 -9.03 22.54 -7.41
C ASP A 253 -9.12 22.46 -8.95
N VAL A 254 -9.38 21.25 -9.47
CA VAL A 254 -9.73 21.05 -10.87
C VAL A 254 -11.05 20.29 -10.90
N GLU A 255 -12.11 20.94 -11.35
CA GLU A 255 -13.48 20.44 -11.20
C GLU A 255 -14.31 20.62 -12.48
N GLY A 256 -15.48 20.00 -12.51
CA GLY A 256 -16.47 20.18 -13.57
C GLY A 256 -15.98 19.80 -14.96
N GLU A 257 -16.20 20.69 -15.92
CA GLU A 257 -15.83 20.50 -17.33
C GLU A 257 -14.32 20.35 -17.53
N ALA A 258 -13.52 21.07 -16.76
CA ALA A 258 -12.06 21.00 -16.85
C ALA A 258 -11.54 19.60 -16.55
N LEU A 259 -11.95 19.01 -15.41
CA LEU A 259 -11.54 17.66 -15.01
C LEU A 259 -12.02 16.62 -16.04
N ALA A 260 -13.28 16.69 -16.45
CA ALA A 260 -13.86 15.76 -17.42
C ALA A 260 -13.09 15.80 -18.76
N THR A 261 -12.77 17.00 -19.25
CA THR A 261 -12.05 17.19 -20.51
C THR A 261 -10.62 16.67 -20.43
N LEU A 262 -9.90 16.90 -19.33
CA LEU A 262 -8.55 16.35 -19.11
C LEU A 262 -8.56 14.83 -19.10
N VAL A 263 -9.51 14.21 -18.39
CA VAL A 263 -9.69 12.76 -18.35
C VAL A 263 -9.97 12.18 -19.73
N VAL A 264 -10.90 12.77 -20.49
CA VAL A 264 -11.25 12.30 -21.84
C VAL A 264 -10.04 12.39 -22.78
N ASN A 265 -9.29 13.50 -22.77
CA ASN A 265 -8.11 13.68 -23.62
C ASN A 265 -6.99 12.70 -23.25
N LYS A 266 -6.80 12.42 -21.96
CA LYS A 266 -5.85 11.38 -21.52
C LYS A 266 -6.27 10.00 -22.02
N LEU A 267 -7.53 9.61 -21.84
CA LEU A 267 -8.04 8.30 -22.28
C LEU A 267 -7.95 8.10 -23.80
N ARG A 268 -8.10 9.17 -24.57
CA ARG A 268 -7.91 9.17 -26.03
C ARG A 268 -6.44 9.16 -26.46
N GLY A 269 -5.51 9.24 -25.52
CA GLY A 269 -4.07 9.28 -25.81
C GLY A 269 -3.56 10.61 -26.39
N GLY A 270 -4.42 11.65 -26.46
CA GLY A 270 -4.05 12.95 -27.02
C GLY A 270 -3.23 13.83 -26.07
N LEU A 271 -3.33 13.60 -24.76
CA LEU A 271 -2.62 14.38 -23.75
C LEU A 271 -2.17 13.47 -22.60
N LYS A 272 -0.89 13.50 -22.28
CA LYS A 272 -0.34 12.85 -21.09
C LYS A 272 -0.47 13.83 -19.91
N VAL A 273 -1.47 13.68 -19.07
CA VAL A 273 -1.77 14.65 -18.01
C VAL A 273 -2.21 13.98 -16.73
N ALA A 274 -1.88 14.62 -15.61
CA ALA A 274 -2.49 14.38 -14.31
C ALA A 274 -2.78 15.72 -13.62
N ALA A 275 -3.78 15.73 -12.73
CA ALA A 275 -4.15 16.90 -11.96
C ALA A 275 -4.27 16.54 -10.47
N VAL A 276 -3.76 17.43 -9.63
CA VAL A 276 -3.77 17.31 -8.17
C VAL A 276 -4.20 18.65 -7.55
N LYS A 277 -4.74 18.58 -6.32
CA LYS A 277 -5.00 19.80 -5.54
C LYS A 277 -3.70 20.36 -4.98
N ALA A 278 -3.59 21.67 -4.94
CA ALA A 278 -2.51 22.34 -4.24
C ALA A 278 -2.57 22.05 -2.73
N PRO A 279 -1.41 21.82 -2.09
CA PRO A 279 -1.34 21.59 -0.65
C PRO A 279 -1.64 22.87 0.15
N GLY A 280 -2.21 22.70 1.35
CA GLY A 280 -2.54 23.80 2.24
C GLY A 280 -3.83 24.55 1.90
N PHE A 281 -4.11 25.62 2.64
CA PHE A 281 -5.29 26.48 2.51
C PHE A 281 -4.88 27.96 2.65
N GLY A 282 -5.59 28.87 1.97
CA GLY A 282 -5.35 30.31 2.05
C GLY A 282 -3.90 30.68 1.73
N ASP A 283 -3.31 31.57 2.51
CA ASP A 283 -1.93 32.07 2.31
C ASP A 283 -0.88 30.96 2.38
N ARG A 284 -1.12 29.91 3.18
CA ARG A 284 -0.24 28.74 3.23
C ARG A 284 -0.19 27.99 1.91
N ARG A 285 -1.33 27.86 1.22
CA ARG A 285 -1.38 27.23 -0.10
C ARG A 285 -0.52 28.00 -1.09
N LYS A 286 -0.62 29.34 -1.09
CA LYS A 286 0.20 30.20 -1.94
C LYS A 286 1.69 30.03 -1.64
N ALA A 287 2.06 30.04 -0.37
CA ALA A 287 3.44 29.83 0.05
C ALA A 287 4.00 28.46 -0.34
N MET A 288 3.18 27.39 -0.25
CA MET A 288 3.58 26.04 -0.68
C MET A 288 3.69 25.93 -2.21
N LEU A 289 2.80 26.57 -2.96
CA LEU A 289 2.92 26.65 -4.42
C LEU A 289 4.18 27.40 -4.86
N GLU A 290 4.56 28.46 -4.15
CA GLU A 290 5.84 29.16 -4.36
C GLU A 290 7.05 28.28 -4.05
N ASP A 291 6.99 27.45 -3.00
CA ASP A 291 8.05 26.50 -2.68
C ASP A 291 8.22 25.46 -3.81
N ILE A 292 7.10 24.96 -4.36
CA ILE A 292 7.11 24.06 -5.51
C ILE A 292 7.64 24.78 -6.76
N ALA A 293 7.29 26.06 -6.98
CA ALA A 293 7.78 26.84 -8.09
C ALA A 293 9.31 26.99 -8.05
N VAL A 294 9.87 27.36 -6.90
CA VAL A 294 11.33 27.46 -6.70
C VAL A 294 12.01 26.10 -6.90
N LEU A 295 11.42 25.01 -6.37
CA LEU A 295 11.96 23.67 -6.50
C LEU A 295 12.01 23.20 -7.96
N THR A 296 11.00 23.53 -8.74
CA THR A 296 10.84 23.04 -10.13
C THR A 296 11.34 24.04 -11.18
N GLY A 297 11.79 25.22 -10.77
CA GLY A 297 12.24 26.30 -11.65
C GLY A 297 11.10 26.90 -12.48
N GLY A 298 9.86 26.79 -12.01
CA GLY A 298 8.67 27.38 -12.62
C GLY A 298 8.23 28.66 -11.93
N GLN A 299 7.03 29.13 -12.30
CA GLN A 299 6.40 30.30 -11.72
C GLN A 299 5.01 29.97 -11.21
N LEU A 300 4.61 30.57 -10.09
CA LEU A 300 3.22 30.52 -9.64
C LEU A 300 2.36 31.43 -10.52
N ILE A 301 1.39 30.86 -11.18
CA ILE A 301 0.43 31.58 -11.99
C ILE A 301 -0.65 32.15 -11.07
N SER A 302 -0.59 33.46 -10.88
CA SER A 302 -1.48 34.21 -9.98
C SER A 302 -1.85 35.55 -10.62
N GLU A 303 -3.13 35.87 -10.61
CA GLU A 303 -3.62 37.17 -11.09
C GLU A 303 -3.13 38.34 -10.20
N GLU A 304 -2.89 38.08 -8.91
CA GLU A 304 -2.31 39.09 -8.01
C GLU A 304 -0.87 39.45 -8.41
N LEU A 305 -0.14 38.50 -9.02
CA LEU A 305 1.19 38.74 -9.59
C LEU A 305 1.12 39.29 -11.03
N GLY A 306 -0.09 39.56 -11.54
CA GLY A 306 -0.32 40.09 -12.89
C GLY A 306 -0.23 39.03 -14.00
N ILE A 307 -0.13 37.73 -13.65
CA ILE A 307 -0.01 36.63 -14.63
C ILE A 307 -1.38 36.00 -14.84
N LYS A 308 -1.94 36.18 -16.04
CA LYS A 308 -3.18 35.51 -16.44
C LYS A 308 -2.88 34.15 -17.05
N LEU A 309 -3.78 33.19 -16.84
CA LEU A 309 -3.65 31.82 -17.34
C LEU A 309 -3.53 31.74 -18.87
N GLU A 310 -4.17 32.67 -19.60
CA GLU A 310 -4.13 32.79 -21.05
C GLU A 310 -2.75 33.16 -21.61
N ASN A 311 -1.91 33.78 -20.81
CA ASN A 311 -0.58 34.27 -21.19
C ASN A 311 0.55 33.33 -20.74
N VAL A 312 0.23 32.16 -20.22
CA VAL A 312 1.23 31.18 -19.74
C VAL A 312 1.98 30.56 -20.91
N THR A 313 3.29 30.53 -20.82
CA THR A 313 4.20 29.93 -21.79
C THR A 313 4.96 28.74 -21.18
N LEU A 314 5.58 27.90 -21.99
CA LEU A 314 6.28 26.69 -21.52
C LEU A 314 7.45 26.99 -20.58
N ASP A 315 8.10 28.15 -20.70
CA ASP A 315 9.19 28.61 -19.83
C ASP A 315 8.73 29.06 -18.43
N MET A 316 7.43 29.35 -18.28
CA MET A 316 6.84 29.63 -16.96
C MET A 316 6.49 28.35 -16.21
N LEU A 317 6.41 27.21 -16.90
CA LEU A 317 6.09 25.92 -16.28
C LEU A 317 7.31 25.37 -15.52
N GLY A 318 7.07 24.82 -14.34
CA GLY A 318 8.06 24.03 -13.63
C GLY A 318 8.42 22.75 -14.37
N ARG A 319 9.57 22.17 -14.03
CA ARG A 319 10.04 20.89 -14.59
C ARG A 319 10.62 20.02 -13.47
N ALA A 320 10.53 18.73 -13.66
CA ALA A 320 11.19 17.74 -12.81
C ALA A 320 11.61 16.55 -13.68
N LYS A 321 12.53 15.72 -13.18
CA LYS A 321 12.89 14.48 -13.84
C LYS A 321 11.72 13.48 -13.78
N ARG A 322 11.04 13.42 -12.63
CA ARG A 322 9.88 12.54 -12.43
C ARG A 322 8.89 13.15 -11.45
N VAL A 323 7.62 12.87 -11.66
CA VAL A 323 6.56 13.08 -10.66
C VAL A 323 5.81 11.78 -10.47
N ARG A 324 5.66 11.35 -9.21
CA ARG A 324 4.87 10.20 -8.81
C ARG A 324 3.67 10.68 -8.00
N ILE A 325 2.48 10.30 -8.42
CA ILE A 325 1.21 10.69 -7.80
C ILE A 325 0.50 9.43 -7.33
N GLU A 326 0.29 9.33 -6.05
CA GLU A 326 -0.45 8.29 -5.37
C GLU A 326 -1.87 8.78 -5.05
N LYS A 327 -2.65 7.97 -4.35
CA LYS A 327 -4.02 8.34 -3.97
C LYS A 327 -4.06 9.56 -3.03
N GLU A 328 -3.08 9.68 -2.13
CA GLU A 328 -3.04 10.71 -1.08
C GLU A 328 -1.85 11.66 -1.21
N ASN A 329 -0.82 11.30 -1.96
CA ASN A 329 0.45 12.02 -2.01
C ASN A 329 0.92 12.29 -3.43
N THR A 330 1.67 13.38 -3.60
CA THR A 330 2.42 13.70 -4.82
C THR A 330 3.87 13.94 -4.47
N THR A 331 4.78 13.21 -5.11
CA THR A 331 6.23 13.32 -4.94
C THR A 331 6.87 13.88 -6.22
N ILE A 332 7.58 14.97 -6.09
CA ILE A 332 8.40 15.58 -7.14
C ILE A 332 9.85 15.16 -6.90
N VAL A 333 10.46 14.52 -7.88
CA VAL A 333 11.83 14.00 -7.81
C VAL A 333 12.69 14.75 -8.82
N ASP A 334 13.83 15.26 -8.36
CA ASP A 334 14.84 15.96 -9.16
C ASP A 334 14.22 17.16 -9.90
N GLY A 335 13.74 18.13 -9.13
CA GLY A 335 13.19 19.39 -9.64
C GLY A 335 14.27 20.22 -10.35
N ALA A 336 13.90 20.90 -11.43
CA ALA A 336 14.82 21.69 -12.25
C ALA A 336 15.17 23.07 -11.65
N GLY A 337 14.77 23.37 -10.42
CA GLY A 337 15.09 24.61 -9.71
C GLY A 337 16.59 24.76 -9.46
N LYS A 338 17.06 25.99 -9.45
CA LYS A 338 18.48 26.28 -9.20
C LYS A 338 18.80 26.16 -7.71
N LYS A 339 19.82 25.39 -7.35
CA LYS A 339 20.26 25.22 -5.95
C LYS A 339 20.38 26.52 -5.15
N PRO A 340 20.96 27.64 -5.66
CA PRO A 340 21.01 28.89 -4.93
C PRO A 340 19.63 29.48 -4.61
N GLU A 341 18.66 29.35 -5.52
CA GLU A 341 17.29 29.84 -5.32
C GLU A 341 16.56 29.01 -4.26
N ILE A 342 16.73 27.68 -4.29
CA ILE A 342 16.21 26.75 -3.28
C ILE A 342 16.82 27.08 -1.90
N GLN A 343 18.13 27.28 -1.82
CA GLN A 343 18.80 27.64 -0.56
C GLN A 343 18.37 29.02 -0.04
N GLY A 344 18.15 29.98 -0.94
CA GLY A 344 17.58 31.27 -0.60
C GLY A 344 16.18 31.14 0.01
N ARG A 345 15.33 30.28 -0.58
CA ARG A 345 13.98 30.02 -0.07
C ARG A 345 14.02 29.32 1.30
N ILE A 346 14.90 28.34 1.48
CA ILE A 346 15.15 27.70 2.78
C ILE A 346 15.57 28.75 3.83
N GLY A 347 16.46 29.69 3.48
CA GLY A 347 16.87 30.79 4.34
C GLY A 347 15.70 31.68 4.76
N GLN A 348 14.81 32.05 3.82
CA GLN A 348 13.60 32.83 4.11
C GLN A 348 12.65 32.08 5.09
N ILE A 349 12.43 30.77 4.91
CA ILE A 349 11.58 30.00 5.82
C ILE A 349 12.20 29.92 7.22
N LYS A 350 13.53 29.74 7.33
CA LYS A 350 14.23 29.77 8.63
C LYS A 350 14.05 31.08 9.35
N GLN A 351 14.18 32.20 8.63
CA GLN A 351 13.94 33.52 9.20
C GLN A 351 12.50 33.69 9.69
N GLN A 352 11.51 33.21 8.92
CA GLN A 352 10.10 33.21 9.33
C GLN A 352 9.85 32.38 10.61
N ILE A 353 10.58 31.26 10.79
CA ILE A 353 10.50 30.44 12.01
C ILE A 353 11.03 31.21 13.23
N GLU A 354 12.09 32.00 13.06
CA GLU A 354 12.67 32.83 14.13
C GLU A 354 11.76 34.01 14.48
N ASP A 355 11.14 34.64 13.48
CA ASP A 355 10.33 35.85 13.64
C ASP A 355 8.92 35.57 14.17
N THR A 356 8.39 34.33 13.98
CA THR A 356 7.02 34.03 14.42
C THR A 356 6.89 33.86 15.92
N THR A 357 5.85 34.47 16.48
CA THR A 357 5.46 34.34 17.89
C THR A 357 4.41 33.24 18.14
N SER A 358 3.82 32.69 17.08
CA SER A 358 2.81 31.64 17.12
C SER A 358 3.47 30.26 17.09
N ASP A 359 3.25 29.45 18.11
CA ASP A 359 3.76 28.08 18.15
C ASP A 359 3.19 27.22 17.02
N TYR A 360 1.92 27.42 16.68
CA TYR A 360 1.28 26.74 15.57
C TYR A 360 1.88 27.12 14.20
N ASP A 361 2.14 28.41 13.97
CA ASP A 361 2.77 28.84 12.71
C ASP A 361 4.23 28.39 12.65
N ARG A 362 4.93 28.37 13.77
CA ARG A 362 6.28 27.82 13.88
C ARG A 362 6.32 26.36 13.49
N GLU A 363 5.41 25.54 14.00
CA GLU A 363 5.29 24.13 13.63
C GLU A 363 5.05 23.96 12.12
N LYS A 364 4.12 24.71 11.54
CA LYS A 364 3.82 24.63 10.09
C LYS A 364 4.95 25.14 9.20
N LEU A 365 5.71 26.12 9.65
CA LEU A 365 6.92 26.56 8.95
C LEU A 365 8.04 25.51 9.04
N GLN A 366 8.17 24.83 10.18
CA GLN A 366 9.11 23.71 10.34
C GLN A 366 8.77 22.53 9.43
N GLU A 367 7.49 22.16 9.31
CA GLU A 367 7.03 21.16 8.34
C GLU A 367 7.40 21.56 6.90
N ARG A 368 7.17 22.80 6.50
CA ARG A 368 7.54 23.32 5.18
C ARG A 368 9.05 23.27 4.94
N LEU A 369 9.82 23.69 5.95
CA LEU A 369 11.29 23.65 5.89
C LEU A 369 11.77 22.20 5.69
N ALA A 370 11.24 21.25 6.46
CA ALA A 370 11.62 19.85 6.36
C ALA A 370 11.32 19.27 4.97
N LYS A 371 10.16 19.59 4.40
CA LYS A 371 9.77 19.15 3.05
C LYS A 371 10.67 19.71 1.95
N LEU A 372 11.10 20.96 2.05
CA LEU A 372 11.96 21.61 1.03
C LEU A 372 13.45 21.30 1.21
N ALA A 373 13.94 21.26 2.46
CA ALA A 373 15.35 21.10 2.76
C ALA A 373 15.81 19.63 2.77
N GLY A 374 14.91 18.67 3.00
CA GLY A 374 15.23 17.25 3.11
C GLY A 374 15.60 16.59 1.77
N GLY A 375 15.12 17.13 0.67
CA GLY A 375 15.26 16.49 -0.63
C GLY A 375 14.53 15.16 -0.74
N VAL A 376 14.86 14.38 -1.76
CA VAL A 376 14.36 13.02 -1.99
C VAL A 376 15.54 12.05 -2.11
N ALA A 377 15.56 11.01 -1.29
CA ALA A 377 16.48 9.90 -1.48
C ALA A 377 15.89 8.93 -2.51
N VAL A 378 16.65 8.64 -3.56
CA VAL A 378 16.26 7.73 -4.63
C VAL A 378 17.10 6.47 -4.52
N ILE A 379 16.46 5.34 -4.20
CA ILE A 379 17.07 4.02 -4.24
C ILE A 379 16.86 3.46 -5.64
N LYS A 380 17.94 3.38 -6.42
CA LYS A 380 17.95 2.81 -7.77
C LYS A 380 18.31 1.35 -7.69
N VAL A 381 17.34 0.48 -7.92
CA VAL A 381 17.51 -0.98 -7.78
C VAL A 381 18.07 -1.56 -9.06
N GLY A 382 19.27 -2.16 -8.99
CA GLY A 382 19.92 -2.85 -10.07
C GLY A 382 19.73 -4.37 -10.04
N GLY A 383 19.95 -5.02 -11.18
CA GLY A 383 19.89 -6.47 -11.34
C GLY A 383 20.25 -6.93 -12.75
N ALA A 384 20.48 -8.24 -12.90
CA ALA A 384 20.90 -8.83 -14.16
C ALA A 384 19.75 -8.99 -15.17
N THR A 385 18.51 -9.09 -14.69
CA THR A 385 17.31 -9.26 -15.51
C THR A 385 16.20 -8.34 -15.05
N GLU A 386 15.30 -7.97 -15.95
CA GLU A 386 14.12 -7.15 -15.63
C GLU A 386 13.22 -7.79 -14.54
N VAL A 387 13.11 -9.13 -14.57
CA VAL A 387 12.33 -9.88 -13.57
C VAL A 387 12.97 -9.77 -12.18
N GLU A 388 14.29 -9.88 -12.08
CA GLU A 388 15.04 -9.71 -10.84
C GLU A 388 14.94 -8.28 -10.31
N VAL A 389 15.09 -7.28 -11.17
CA VAL A 389 14.98 -5.85 -10.78
C VAL A 389 13.60 -5.55 -10.21
N LYS A 390 12.52 -6.03 -10.85
CA LYS A 390 11.15 -5.83 -10.37
C LYS A 390 10.91 -6.50 -9.01
N GLU A 391 11.34 -7.76 -8.85
CA GLU A 391 11.21 -8.48 -7.58
C GLU A 391 11.97 -7.78 -6.46
N LYS A 392 13.20 -7.37 -6.72
CA LYS A 392 14.04 -6.67 -5.76
C LYS A 392 13.50 -5.28 -5.42
N LYS A 393 12.94 -4.57 -6.40
CA LYS A 393 12.26 -3.29 -6.18
C LYS A 393 11.04 -3.43 -5.26
N ASP A 394 10.16 -4.40 -5.52
CA ASP A 394 8.99 -4.66 -4.66
C ASP A 394 9.43 -4.95 -3.22
N ARG A 395 10.50 -5.72 -3.03
CA ARG A 395 11.08 -6.03 -1.71
C ARG A 395 11.69 -4.80 -1.01
N VAL A 396 12.33 -3.89 -1.75
CA VAL A 396 12.83 -2.62 -1.21
C VAL A 396 11.68 -1.69 -0.83
N ASP A 397 10.61 -1.63 -1.65
CA ASP A 397 9.39 -0.87 -1.35
C ASP A 397 8.74 -1.36 -0.04
N ASP A 398 8.59 -2.69 0.14
CA ASP A 398 8.03 -3.29 1.36
C ASP A 398 8.89 -2.96 2.59
N ALA A 399 10.22 -3.13 2.47
CA ALA A 399 11.16 -2.81 3.55
C ALA A 399 11.14 -1.33 3.94
N LEU A 400 10.98 -0.43 2.97
CA LEU A 400 10.84 1.00 3.22
C LEU A 400 9.54 1.31 3.98
N ASN A 401 8.42 0.72 3.57
CA ASN A 401 7.13 0.90 4.21
C ASN A 401 7.12 0.36 5.65
N ALA A 402 7.68 -0.84 5.86
CA ALA A 402 7.85 -1.42 7.19
C ALA A 402 8.71 -0.51 8.09
N THR A 403 9.78 0.07 7.55
CA THR A 403 10.66 0.97 8.30
C THR A 403 9.94 2.26 8.69
N ARG A 404 9.16 2.86 7.80
CA ARG A 404 8.31 4.03 8.11
C ARG A 404 7.29 3.69 9.21
N ALA A 405 6.61 2.56 9.08
CA ALA A 405 5.66 2.07 10.10
C ALA A 405 6.32 1.87 11.47
N ALA A 406 7.58 1.42 11.50
CA ALA A 406 8.35 1.26 12.74
C ALA A 406 8.73 2.61 13.37
N VAL A 407 9.10 3.59 12.58
CA VAL A 407 9.38 4.95 13.07
C VAL A 407 8.12 5.60 13.65
N GLU A 408 6.96 5.38 13.02
CA GLU A 408 5.66 5.96 13.40
C GLU A 408 5.14 5.37 14.72
N GLU A 409 5.05 4.05 14.85
CA GLU A 409 4.40 3.40 16.00
C GLU A 409 5.33 2.54 16.86
N GLY A 410 6.62 2.49 16.53
CA GLY A 410 7.59 1.65 17.23
C GLY A 410 7.62 0.21 16.75
N ILE A 411 8.33 -0.62 17.51
CA ILE A 411 8.64 -2.03 17.20
C ILE A 411 8.20 -2.97 18.32
N VAL A 412 7.92 -4.20 17.93
CA VAL A 412 7.60 -5.32 18.81
C VAL A 412 8.46 -6.55 18.43
N PRO A 413 8.56 -7.61 19.27
CA PRO A 413 9.22 -8.85 18.87
C PRO A 413 8.58 -9.44 17.63
N GLY A 414 9.38 -9.75 16.60
CA GLY A 414 8.94 -10.27 15.32
C GLY A 414 8.64 -11.76 15.30
N GLY A 415 8.50 -12.32 14.10
CA GLY A 415 8.29 -13.74 13.90
C GLY A 415 6.96 -14.28 14.47
N GLY A 416 5.94 -13.43 14.60
CA GLY A 416 4.64 -13.78 15.19
C GLY A 416 4.61 -13.80 16.72
N VAL A 417 5.74 -13.51 17.39
CA VAL A 417 5.83 -13.55 18.87
C VAL A 417 4.95 -12.48 19.52
N ALA A 418 4.87 -11.26 18.96
CA ALA A 418 4.03 -10.20 19.50
C ALA A 418 2.55 -10.61 19.56
N LEU A 419 2.02 -11.24 18.51
CA LEU A 419 0.66 -11.77 18.45
C LEU A 419 0.46 -12.90 19.47
N LEU A 420 1.43 -13.81 19.56
CA LEU A 420 1.38 -14.91 20.53
C LEU A 420 1.37 -14.40 21.98
N ARG A 421 2.09 -13.31 22.28
CA ARG A 421 2.10 -12.69 23.63
C ARG A 421 0.78 -11.99 23.96
N ALA A 422 0.13 -11.39 22.96
CA ALA A 422 -1.18 -10.76 23.14
C ALA A 422 -2.30 -11.75 23.51
N LYS A 423 -2.10 -13.04 23.24
CA LYS A 423 -3.01 -14.12 23.61
C LYS A 423 -3.38 -14.08 25.10
N LYS A 424 -2.44 -13.77 26.00
CA LYS A 424 -2.69 -13.68 27.43
C LYS A 424 -3.70 -12.58 27.80
N ALA A 425 -3.65 -11.44 27.10
CA ALA A 425 -4.62 -10.35 27.31
C ALA A 425 -6.02 -10.75 26.82
N VAL A 426 -6.09 -11.50 25.72
CA VAL A 426 -7.36 -12.03 25.19
C VAL A 426 -7.95 -13.09 26.14
N GLU A 427 -7.17 -14.03 26.65
CA GLU A 427 -7.61 -15.09 27.59
C GLU A 427 -8.08 -14.56 28.96
N ALA A 428 -7.65 -13.35 29.31
CA ALA A 428 -8.12 -12.67 30.52
C ALA A 428 -9.57 -12.19 30.42
N ILE A 429 -10.11 -12.03 29.21
CA ILE A 429 -11.49 -11.62 28.99
C ILE A 429 -12.43 -12.81 29.26
N LYS A 430 -13.44 -12.58 30.05
CA LYS A 430 -14.49 -13.58 30.34
C LYS A 430 -15.84 -13.00 29.99
N SER A 431 -16.73 -13.84 29.46
CA SER A 431 -18.11 -13.49 29.13
C SER A 431 -19.05 -14.56 29.67
N ASP A 432 -20.17 -14.14 30.22
CA ASP A 432 -21.24 -15.05 30.65
C ASP A 432 -22.05 -15.60 29.47
N ASN A 433 -21.97 -14.95 28.30
CA ASN A 433 -22.55 -15.44 27.07
C ASN A 433 -21.55 -16.41 26.38
N ALA A 434 -21.97 -17.66 26.22
CA ALA A 434 -21.14 -18.73 25.65
C ALA A 434 -20.70 -18.45 24.20
N ASP A 435 -21.54 -17.81 23.39
CA ASP A 435 -21.26 -17.49 21.99
C ASP A 435 -20.23 -16.32 21.88
N ILE A 436 -20.34 -15.31 22.78
CA ILE A 436 -19.32 -14.26 22.90
C ILE A 436 -17.99 -14.87 23.35
N GLN A 437 -18.02 -15.76 24.36
CA GLN A 437 -16.81 -16.45 24.83
C GLN A 437 -16.18 -17.30 23.74
N ALA A 438 -16.97 -17.93 22.87
CA ALA A 438 -16.48 -18.66 21.71
C ALA A 438 -15.74 -17.73 20.73
N GLY A 439 -16.28 -16.53 20.47
CA GLY A 439 -15.62 -15.50 19.66
C GLY A 439 -14.26 -15.09 20.22
N ILE A 440 -14.17 -14.90 21.54
CA ILE A 440 -12.89 -14.60 22.24
C ILE A 440 -11.90 -15.75 22.06
N ASN A 441 -12.35 -16.99 22.21
CA ASN A 441 -11.51 -18.18 22.06
C ASN A 441 -11.02 -18.38 20.62
N ILE A 442 -11.83 -18.00 19.61
CA ILE A 442 -11.44 -18.03 18.19
C ILE A 442 -10.23 -17.12 17.95
N VAL A 443 -10.26 -15.89 18.43
CA VAL A 443 -9.14 -14.96 18.29
C VAL A 443 -7.92 -15.48 19.05
N SER A 444 -8.07 -15.97 20.28
CA SER A 444 -6.97 -16.55 21.06
C SER A 444 -6.23 -17.65 20.28
N ARG A 445 -6.97 -18.52 19.56
CA ARG A 445 -6.37 -19.55 18.70
C ARG A 445 -5.75 -18.96 17.45
N ALA A 446 -6.42 -18.01 16.80
CA ALA A 446 -5.94 -17.40 15.57
C ALA A 446 -4.60 -16.65 15.76
N LEU A 447 -4.34 -16.08 16.94
CA LEU A 447 -3.09 -15.39 17.25
C LEU A 447 -1.84 -16.32 17.20
N GLU A 448 -2.02 -17.64 17.24
CA GLU A 448 -0.93 -18.61 17.05
C GLU A 448 -0.60 -18.86 15.57
N SER A 449 -1.54 -18.56 14.65
CA SER A 449 -1.42 -18.98 13.25
C SER A 449 -0.22 -18.39 12.52
N PRO A 450 0.18 -17.11 12.70
CA PRO A 450 1.34 -16.57 12.01
C PRO A 450 2.65 -17.25 12.38
N ILE A 451 2.92 -17.44 13.68
CA ILE A 451 4.15 -18.12 14.12
C ILE A 451 4.14 -19.60 13.66
N ARG A 452 2.99 -20.29 13.73
CA ARG A 452 2.86 -21.65 13.21
C ARG A 452 3.22 -21.71 11.72
N GLN A 453 2.68 -20.82 10.92
CA GLN A 453 2.93 -20.81 9.48
C GLN A 453 4.39 -20.49 9.13
N ILE A 454 5.03 -19.54 9.84
CA ILE A 454 6.45 -19.23 9.67
C ILE A 454 7.31 -20.48 9.93
N VAL A 455 7.02 -21.20 11.01
CA VAL A 455 7.75 -22.39 11.44
C VAL A 455 7.50 -23.57 10.50
N GLU A 456 6.25 -23.78 10.07
CA GLU A 456 5.88 -24.81 9.08
C GLU A 456 6.58 -24.59 7.74
N ASN A 457 6.67 -23.32 7.26
CA ASN A 457 7.42 -22.98 6.06
C ASN A 457 8.92 -23.26 6.21
N ALA A 458 9.44 -23.27 7.45
CA ALA A 458 10.80 -23.68 7.76
C ALA A 458 10.98 -25.21 7.88
N GLY A 459 9.90 -25.97 7.80
CA GLY A 459 9.94 -27.45 7.91
C GLY A 459 9.94 -27.97 9.35
N VAL A 460 9.59 -27.13 10.32
CA VAL A 460 9.55 -27.47 11.75
C VAL A 460 8.10 -27.54 12.23
N GLU A 461 7.81 -28.39 13.22
CA GLU A 461 6.46 -28.55 13.76
C GLU A 461 6.01 -27.35 14.58
N GLY A 462 4.98 -26.61 14.10
CA GLY A 462 4.51 -25.37 14.68
C GLY A 462 3.99 -25.50 16.12
N SER A 463 3.32 -26.61 16.45
CA SER A 463 2.77 -26.84 17.81
C SER A 463 3.86 -26.91 18.87
N ILE A 464 4.96 -27.58 18.55
CA ILE A 464 6.10 -27.72 19.48
C ILE A 464 6.73 -26.36 19.75
N VAL A 465 6.95 -25.57 18.69
CA VAL A 465 7.56 -24.24 18.82
C VAL A 465 6.67 -23.30 19.61
N VAL A 466 5.37 -23.24 19.30
CA VAL A 466 4.41 -22.42 20.05
C VAL A 466 4.40 -22.80 21.53
N GLY A 467 4.36 -24.11 21.86
CA GLY A 467 4.42 -24.58 23.24
C GLY A 467 5.66 -24.07 23.96
N LYS A 468 6.86 -24.29 23.40
CA LYS A 468 8.12 -23.82 24.01
C LYS A 468 8.22 -22.29 24.13
N VAL A 469 7.69 -21.54 23.16
CA VAL A 469 7.70 -20.08 23.24
C VAL A 469 6.75 -19.59 24.34
N LEU A 470 5.62 -20.27 24.56
CA LEU A 470 4.67 -19.93 25.63
C LEU A 470 5.19 -20.26 27.05
N GLU A 471 6.11 -21.23 27.21
CA GLU A 471 6.73 -21.55 28.50
C GLU A 471 7.55 -20.37 29.08
N LYS A 472 8.07 -19.50 28.20
CA LYS A 472 8.84 -18.32 28.58
C LYS A 472 8.10 -17.04 28.28
N SER A 473 8.48 -15.94 28.92
CA SER A 473 7.89 -14.62 28.75
C SER A 473 8.81 -13.66 27.99
N GLY A 474 8.34 -12.42 27.79
CA GLY A 474 9.13 -11.36 27.16
C GLY A 474 9.34 -11.57 25.67
N ASN A 475 10.54 -11.28 25.19
CA ASN A 475 10.89 -11.32 23.77
C ASN A 475 11.38 -12.70 23.29
N PHE A 476 11.33 -13.72 24.14
CA PHE A 476 11.75 -15.07 23.77
C PHE A 476 10.90 -15.62 22.64
N GLY A 477 11.53 -16.10 21.57
CA GLY A 477 10.88 -16.61 20.38
C GLY A 477 11.75 -17.63 19.65
N PHE A 478 11.39 -17.90 18.40
CA PHE A 478 12.06 -18.86 17.54
C PHE A 478 12.55 -18.18 16.26
N ASP A 479 13.86 -18.18 16.02
CA ASP A 479 14.48 -17.78 14.77
C ASP A 479 14.32 -18.92 13.76
N ALA A 480 13.34 -18.79 12.86
CA ALA A 480 13.02 -19.80 11.85
C ALA A 480 14.12 -19.92 10.77
N GLN A 481 14.99 -18.93 10.62
CA GLN A 481 16.11 -19.00 9.68
C GLN A 481 17.22 -19.91 10.19
N LYS A 482 17.57 -19.77 11.47
CA LYS A 482 18.63 -20.56 12.14
C LYS A 482 18.10 -21.78 12.88
N GLU A 483 16.78 -21.89 13.06
CA GLU A 483 16.11 -22.93 13.83
C GLU A 483 16.51 -22.95 15.32
N GLU A 484 16.70 -21.75 15.89
CA GLU A 484 17.15 -21.56 17.26
C GLU A 484 16.14 -20.75 18.09
N TYR A 485 16.11 -21.00 19.41
CA TYR A 485 15.33 -20.20 20.35
C TYR A 485 16.17 -19.05 20.90
N VAL A 486 15.73 -17.81 20.67
CA VAL A 486 16.49 -16.60 20.99
C VAL A 486 15.60 -15.51 21.61
N ASP A 487 16.22 -14.46 22.19
CA ASP A 487 15.53 -13.18 22.38
C ASP A 487 15.41 -12.49 21.03
N MET A 488 14.18 -12.37 20.53
CA MET A 488 13.91 -11.85 19.18
C MET A 488 14.42 -10.43 19.00
N VAL A 489 14.26 -9.58 20.01
CA VAL A 489 14.70 -8.17 19.93
C VAL A 489 16.23 -8.08 19.90
N GLN A 490 16.91 -8.85 20.75
CA GLN A 490 18.39 -8.90 20.75
C GLN A 490 18.96 -9.51 19.46
N ALA A 491 18.25 -10.47 18.89
CA ALA A 491 18.61 -11.07 17.60
C ALA A 491 18.29 -10.17 16.38
N GLY A 492 17.66 -9.01 16.61
CA GLY A 492 17.26 -8.10 15.54
C GLY A 492 16.01 -8.56 14.76
N ILE A 493 15.28 -9.56 15.26
CA ILE A 493 14.04 -10.06 14.64
C ILE A 493 12.87 -9.30 15.25
N ILE A 494 12.52 -8.20 14.61
CA ILE A 494 11.56 -7.21 15.09
C ILE A 494 10.56 -6.85 13.98
N ASP A 495 9.30 -6.65 14.36
CA ASP A 495 8.21 -6.22 13.47
C ASP A 495 7.73 -4.83 13.85
N PRO A 496 7.30 -3.99 12.86
CA PRO A 496 6.64 -2.72 13.16
C PRO A 496 5.31 -2.94 13.88
N THR A 497 5.07 -2.21 14.95
CA THR A 497 3.83 -2.31 15.73
C THR A 497 2.59 -2.04 14.87
N LYS A 498 2.66 -1.03 14.00
CA LYS A 498 1.59 -0.67 13.07
C LYS A 498 1.24 -1.82 12.14
N VAL A 499 2.23 -2.50 11.56
CA VAL A 499 2.04 -3.63 10.66
C VAL A 499 1.31 -4.78 11.36
N VAL A 500 1.78 -5.16 12.56
CA VAL A 500 1.20 -6.28 13.31
C VAL A 500 -0.25 -6.01 13.72
N ARG A 501 -0.54 -4.79 14.22
CA ARG A 501 -1.90 -4.45 14.66
C ARG A 501 -2.88 -4.28 13.51
N ILE A 502 -2.46 -3.66 12.39
CA ILE A 502 -3.32 -3.48 11.21
C ILE A 502 -3.63 -4.85 10.60
N ALA A 503 -2.65 -5.74 10.46
CA ALA A 503 -2.88 -7.10 9.98
C ALA A 503 -3.95 -7.84 10.80
N LEU A 504 -3.92 -7.74 12.14
CA LEU A 504 -4.94 -8.33 13.00
C LEU A 504 -6.30 -7.64 12.86
N GLN A 505 -6.33 -6.31 12.82
CA GLN A 505 -7.54 -5.49 12.74
C GLN A 505 -8.30 -5.76 11.44
N ASP A 506 -7.61 -5.71 10.29
CA ASP A 506 -8.23 -5.88 8.98
C ASP A 506 -8.65 -7.35 8.77
N ALA A 507 -7.83 -8.31 9.22
CA ALA A 507 -8.18 -9.72 9.20
C ALA A 507 -9.48 -9.99 9.97
N ALA A 508 -9.60 -9.47 11.19
CA ALA A 508 -10.78 -9.68 12.03
C ALA A 508 -12.01 -8.95 11.50
N SER A 509 -11.86 -7.74 10.95
CA SER A 509 -12.94 -6.97 10.37
C SER A 509 -13.64 -7.76 9.25
N VAL A 510 -12.87 -8.25 8.28
CA VAL A 510 -13.41 -9.02 7.15
C VAL A 510 -13.87 -10.41 7.59
N ALA A 511 -13.11 -11.10 8.44
CA ALA A 511 -13.50 -12.41 8.97
C ALA A 511 -14.84 -12.35 9.71
N SER A 512 -15.11 -11.29 10.48
CA SER A 512 -16.38 -11.07 11.17
C SER A 512 -17.55 -10.93 10.20
N LEU A 513 -17.36 -10.27 9.06
CA LEU A 513 -18.38 -10.17 8.00
C LEU A 513 -18.65 -11.54 7.39
N LEU A 514 -17.61 -12.33 7.11
CA LEU A 514 -17.74 -13.67 6.55
C LEU A 514 -18.46 -14.64 7.51
N ILE A 515 -18.16 -14.58 8.82
CA ILE A 515 -18.80 -15.39 9.86
C ILE A 515 -20.29 -15.07 9.98
N THR A 516 -20.68 -13.80 9.81
CA THR A 516 -22.07 -13.34 9.92
C THR A 516 -22.85 -13.44 8.60
N THR A 517 -22.23 -13.88 7.51
CA THR A 517 -22.88 -14.02 6.20
C THR A 517 -23.80 -15.25 6.18
N GLU A 518 -25.07 -15.04 5.77
CA GLU A 518 -26.07 -16.10 5.63
C GLU A 518 -26.48 -16.33 4.18
N ALA A 519 -26.38 -15.32 3.32
CA ALA A 519 -26.77 -15.44 1.92
C ALA A 519 -25.71 -14.82 0.99
N MET A 520 -25.51 -15.44 -0.16
CA MET A 520 -24.63 -14.95 -1.22
C MET A 520 -25.42 -14.82 -2.53
N ILE A 521 -25.22 -13.74 -3.26
CA ILE A 521 -25.95 -13.43 -4.49
C ILE A 521 -24.93 -13.19 -5.62
N ALA A 522 -24.98 -14.04 -6.66
CA ALA A 522 -24.12 -13.94 -7.82
C ALA A 522 -24.93 -13.84 -9.13
N GLU A 523 -24.34 -13.29 -10.17
CA GLU A 523 -24.93 -13.36 -11.51
C GLU A 523 -24.86 -14.78 -12.05
N LYS A 524 -25.97 -15.31 -12.61
CA LYS A 524 -25.93 -16.58 -13.32
C LYS A 524 -24.98 -16.51 -14.51
N PRO A 525 -24.17 -17.56 -14.74
CA PRO A 525 -23.37 -17.63 -15.96
C PRO A 525 -24.29 -17.45 -17.18
N LYS A 526 -23.88 -16.62 -18.13
CA LYS A 526 -24.57 -16.60 -19.43
C LYS A 526 -24.29 -17.94 -20.09
N GLU A 527 -25.36 -18.72 -20.43
CA GLU A 527 -25.19 -19.86 -21.31
C GLU A 527 -24.48 -19.39 -22.58
N LYS A 528 -23.35 -20.01 -22.90
CA LYS A 528 -22.68 -19.76 -24.18
C LYS A 528 -23.69 -20.19 -25.24
N ALA A 529 -24.24 -19.25 -25.99
CA ALA A 529 -25.04 -19.56 -27.15
C ALA A 529 -24.23 -20.49 -28.02
N ALA A 530 -24.83 -21.67 -28.32
CA ALA A 530 -24.21 -22.61 -29.24
C ALA A 530 -23.87 -21.87 -30.54
N PRO A 531 -22.68 -22.07 -31.13
CA PRO A 531 -22.33 -21.41 -32.37
C PRO A 531 -23.44 -21.69 -33.38
N ALA A 532 -24.03 -20.61 -33.94
CA ALA A 532 -25.05 -20.72 -34.96
C ALA A 532 -24.47 -21.60 -36.09
N MET A 533 -25.11 -22.76 -36.36
CA MET A 533 -24.75 -23.54 -37.52
C MET A 533 -24.86 -22.64 -38.76
N PRO A 534 -23.86 -22.64 -39.64
CA PRO A 534 -23.98 -21.90 -40.89
C PRO A 534 -25.20 -22.47 -41.65
N PRO A 535 -26.03 -21.59 -42.27
CA PRO A 535 -27.18 -22.07 -43.05
C PRO A 535 -26.66 -23.00 -44.14
N GLY A 536 -27.15 -24.24 -44.13
CA GLY A 536 -26.78 -25.29 -45.08
C GLY A 536 -26.95 -24.79 -46.50
N GLY A 537 -25.85 -24.76 -47.27
CA GLY A 537 -25.89 -24.51 -48.70
C GLY A 537 -26.78 -25.53 -49.39
N GLY A 538 -27.91 -25.04 -49.91
CA GLY A 538 -28.76 -25.85 -50.78
C GLY A 538 -27.95 -26.32 -52.00
N MET A 539 -27.86 -27.63 -52.18
CA MET A 539 -27.45 -28.27 -53.43
C MET A 539 -28.41 -27.85 -54.51
N GLY A 540 -27.99 -26.94 -55.41
CA GLY A 540 -28.67 -26.74 -56.67
C GLY A 540 -28.55 -27.99 -57.52
N GLY A 541 -29.72 -28.60 -57.84
CA GLY A 541 -29.81 -29.71 -58.77
C GLY A 541 -29.33 -29.30 -60.16
N MET A 542 -28.43 -30.10 -60.71
CA MET A 542 -28.21 -30.13 -62.17
C MET A 542 -29.38 -30.92 -62.77
N ASP A 543 -30.20 -30.22 -63.59
CA ASP A 543 -30.98 -30.83 -64.61
C ASP A 543 -30.36 -30.54 -65.96
N PHE A 544 -30.40 -31.53 -66.86
CA PHE A 544 -29.83 -31.65 -68.18
C PHE A 544 -30.14 -30.55 -69.18
#